data_b316035d604f91f4636faaf0a2fbdc05
#
_entry.id   b316035d604f91f4636faaf0a2fbdc05
#
_cell.length_a   1.000
_cell.length_b   1.000
_cell.length_c   1.000
_cell.angle_alpha   90.00
_cell.angle_beta   90.00
_cell.angle_gamma   90.00
#
_symmetry.space_group_name_H-M   'P 1'
#
loop_
_entity.id
_entity.type
_entity.pdbx_description
1 polymer ?
#
loop_
_entity_poly.entity_id
_entity_poly.type
_entity_poly.pdbx_seq_one_letter_code
_entity_poly.pdbx_strand_id
1 'polypeptide(L)'
;MRRVVITGVGAITPVGCDVPSFWNSLKEGKNGIDFITKFDTTDYKAKLAAEVKDFDPTLYMEKAEVRRTDRFVQFAIAAATQAVNDSCIMDKIEPERFGVYFGSGIGGFETFVTEHNSLINRGASRVSPLFIPKMIANIGAGNIAIKFNAKGPCISVSTACATGTSSIGEAYRAIKHGYADAIIAGGAEASISPLAVAGFTNCMALCESEDKDAASVPFDKRRSGFIMGEGAGALIVEEYEHAIKRGAKIYAEVKGYGSTCDAYHVTAPDTSAQSSARAISDCLNETGMNVNADKIYINAHGTSTPMNDKTETAAIKNVFGDDAYNVNISSTKSMTGHLLGAAGAVEAIAAIFALNEGIVPPTIGYKEPDEECDLSYTPNVAKNTQIDLAMSVSLGFGGHNACVGFAKID
;
A
#
# COMPACT_ATOMS: atom_id res chain seq x y z
N MET A 1 12.57 -24.42 -5.49
CA MET A 1 12.55 -23.11 -4.83
C MET A 1 11.64 -23.22 -3.61
N ARG A 2 11.87 -22.41 -2.56
CA ARG A 2 11.04 -22.44 -1.35
C ARG A 2 9.65 -21.86 -1.64
N ARG A 3 8.62 -22.41 -0.99
CA ARG A 3 7.28 -21.79 -0.93
C ARG A 3 7.30 -20.65 0.09
N VAL A 4 6.49 -19.63 -0.14
CA VAL A 4 6.47 -18.43 0.71
C VAL A 4 5.04 -18.07 1.08
N VAL A 5 4.80 -17.81 2.35
CA VAL A 5 3.45 -17.61 2.90
C VAL A 5 3.37 -16.32 3.73
N ILE A 6 2.16 -15.87 3.97
CA ILE A 6 1.86 -14.75 4.88
C ILE A 6 1.33 -15.32 6.18
N THR A 7 2.03 -15.01 7.28
CA THR A 7 1.70 -15.54 8.62
C THR A 7 1.27 -14.48 9.62
N GLY A 8 1.41 -13.20 9.29
CA GLY A 8 0.95 -12.11 10.12
C GLY A 8 0.67 -10.85 9.32
N VAL A 9 -0.27 -10.05 9.78
CA VAL A 9 -0.72 -8.82 9.13
C VAL A 9 -0.96 -7.70 10.14
N GLY A 10 -0.72 -6.45 9.73
CA GLY A 10 -0.97 -5.28 10.54
C GLY A 10 -1.27 -4.06 9.68
N ALA A 11 -2.21 -3.22 10.09
CA ALA A 11 -2.65 -2.07 9.32
C ALA A 11 -2.97 -0.86 10.20
N ILE A 12 -2.54 0.31 9.76
CA ILE A 12 -2.95 1.62 10.26
C ILE A 12 -3.45 2.40 9.04
N THR A 13 -4.73 2.73 9.02
CA THR A 13 -5.39 3.34 7.86
C THR A 13 -6.42 4.40 8.28
N PRO A 14 -6.86 5.27 7.36
CA PRO A 14 -7.93 6.23 7.64
C PRO A 14 -9.29 5.62 8.03
N VAL A 15 -9.48 4.34 7.71
CA VAL A 15 -10.74 3.63 7.98
C VAL A 15 -10.61 2.54 9.05
N GLY A 16 -9.46 2.44 9.71
CA GLY A 16 -9.21 1.53 10.82
C GLY A 16 -7.75 1.49 11.23
N CYS A 17 -7.47 1.46 12.54
CA CYS A 17 -6.12 1.40 13.10
C CYS A 17 -5.70 -0.03 13.51
N ASP A 18 -6.43 -1.03 13.06
CA ASP A 18 -6.11 -2.45 13.11
C ASP A 18 -6.72 -3.18 11.91
N VAL A 19 -6.29 -4.41 11.65
CA VAL A 19 -6.76 -5.18 10.49
C VAL A 19 -8.24 -5.52 10.55
N PRO A 20 -8.84 -5.93 11.69
CA PRO A 20 -10.27 -6.19 11.77
C PRO A 20 -11.13 -4.96 11.47
N SER A 21 -10.82 -3.80 12.05
CA SER A 21 -11.56 -2.55 11.79
C SER A 21 -11.39 -2.06 10.36
N PHE A 22 -10.17 -2.16 9.82
CA PHE A 22 -9.86 -1.85 8.43
C PHE A 22 -10.69 -2.72 7.47
N TRP A 23 -10.65 -4.04 7.63
CA TRP A 23 -11.35 -4.95 6.73
C TRP A 23 -12.88 -4.80 6.81
N ASN A 24 -13.44 -4.65 8.02
CA ASN A 24 -14.87 -4.40 8.17
C ASN A 24 -15.30 -3.08 7.50
N SER A 25 -14.52 -2.02 7.66
CA SER A 25 -14.78 -0.73 6.99
C SER A 25 -14.74 -0.86 5.46
N LEU A 26 -13.82 -1.68 4.91
CA LEU A 26 -13.78 -1.92 3.46
C LEU A 26 -15.03 -2.67 2.98
N LYS A 27 -15.49 -3.69 3.68
CA LYS A 27 -16.72 -4.44 3.33
C LYS A 27 -17.96 -3.56 3.37
N GLU A 28 -18.02 -2.66 4.33
CA GLU A 28 -19.14 -1.72 4.51
C GLU A 28 -19.10 -0.53 3.54
N GLY A 29 -18.01 -0.34 2.79
CA GLY A 29 -17.84 0.82 1.93
C GLY A 29 -17.67 2.14 2.69
N LYS A 30 -17.01 2.11 3.86
CA LYS A 30 -16.83 3.29 4.70
C LYS A 30 -15.84 4.28 4.08
N ASN A 31 -16.29 5.51 3.86
CA ASN A 31 -15.45 6.59 3.34
C ASN A 31 -14.58 7.19 4.46
N GLY A 32 -13.25 7.14 4.29
CA GLY A 32 -12.26 7.74 5.19
C GLY A 32 -11.83 9.15 4.81
N ILE A 33 -12.33 9.68 3.69
CA ILE A 33 -11.97 11.00 3.17
C ILE A 33 -12.75 12.09 3.91
N ASP A 34 -12.04 13.13 4.33
CA ASP A 34 -12.62 14.27 5.03
C ASP A 34 -11.79 15.55 4.74
N PHE A 35 -12.26 16.70 5.22
CA PHE A 35 -11.46 17.91 5.19
C PHE A 35 -10.17 17.73 5.99
N ILE A 36 -9.07 18.27 5.47
CA ILE A 36 -7.77 18.28 6.14
C ILE A 36 -7.89 19.04 7.46
N THR A 37 -7.46 18.41 8.56
CA THR A 37 -7.50 19.01 9.91
C THR A 37 -6.13 19.43 10.43
N LYS A 38 -5.05 18.97 9.81
CA LYS A 38 -3.67 19.18 10.25
C LYS A 38 -3.14 20.61 10.06
N PHE A 39 -3.76 21.36 9.14
CA PHE A 39 -3.38 22.75 8.85
C PHE A 39 -4.54 23.51 8.18
N ASP A 40 -4.48 24.84 8.16
CA ASP A 40 -5.45 25.67 7.48
C ASP A 40 -5.35 25.54 5.96
N THR A 41 -6.44 25.13 5.31
CA THR A 41 -6.54 24.91 3.87
C THR A 41 -7.26 26.03 3.12
N THR A 42 -7.48 27.19 3.75
CA THR A 42 -8.24 28.32 3.14
C THR A 42 -7.69 28.71 1.78
N ASP A 43 -6.37 28.78 1.64
CA ASP A 43 -5.67 29.15 0.41
C ASP A 43 -5.31 27.96 -0.50
N TYR A 44 -5.75 26.75 -0.17
CA TYR A 44 -5.47 25.54 -0.94
C TYR A 44 -6.65 25.19 -1.85
N LYS A 45 -6.35 24.75 -3.07
CA LYS A 45 -7.37 24.22 -3.98
C LYS A 45 -7.82 22.81 -3.54
N ALA A 46 -6.88 21.92 -3.21
CA ALA A 46 -7.17 20.61 -2.66
C ALA A 46 -7.33 20.73 -1.13
N LYS A 47 -8.52 20.42 -0.61
CA LYS A 47 -8.88 20.57 0.81
C LYS A 47 -9.21 19.29 1.51
N LEU A 48 -9.28 18.17 0.76
CA LEU A 48 -9.64 16.85 1.29
C LEU A 48 -8.41 15.95 1.38
N ALA A 49 -8.40 15.11 2.41
CA ALA A 49 -7.45 14.03 2.59
C ALA A 49 -8.07 12.88 3.41
N ALA A 50 -7.45 11.72 3.37
CA ALA A 50 -7.77 10.59 4.21
C ALA A 50 -6.74 10.51 5.35
N GLU A 51 -7.01 11.21 6.44
CA GLU A 51 -6.15 11.27 7.63
C GLU A 51 -6.42 10.07 8.55
N VAL A 52 -5.36 9.53 9.16
CA VAL A 52 -5.51 8.53 10.23
C VAL A 52 -5.98 9.24 11.50
N LYS A 53 -7.19 8.86 11.95
CA LYS A 53 -7.84 9.39 13.16
C LYS A 53 -7.59 8.44 14.33
N ASP A 54 -7.62 8.99 15.56
CA ASP A 54 -7.57 8.23 16.83
C ASP A 54 -6.33 7.31 16.99
N PHE A 55 -5.22 7.64 16.33
CA PHE A 55 -3.97 6.90 16.45
C PHE A 55 -3.13 7.37 17.65
N ASP A 56 -2.96 6.49 18.62
CA ASP A 56 -2.05 6.70 19.76
C ASP A 56 -0.77 5.86 19.57
N PRO A 57 0.38 6.49 19.22
CA PRO A 57 1.65 5.77 19.07
C PRO A 57 2.16 5.17 20.37
N THR A 58 1.71 5.65 21.54
CA THR A 58 2.17 5.14 22.85
C THR A 58 1.69 3.73 23.15
N LEU A 59 0.73 3.21 22.40
CA LEU A 59 0.33 1.80 22.45
C LEU A 59 1.40 0.86 21.85
N TYR A 60 2.32 1.39 21.06
CA TYR A 60 3.30 0.62 20.30
C TYR A 60 4.75 0.96 20.61
N MET A 61 5.01 2.10 21.25
CA MET A 61 6.36 2.60 21.56
C MET A 61 6.37 3.51 22.79
N GLU A 62 7.53 3.63 23.40
CA GLU A 62 7.74 4.52 24.55
C GLU A 62 7.58 6.00 24.14
N LYS A 63 7.09 6.85 25.08
CA LYS A 63 6.92 8.30 24.84
C LYS A 63 8.22 8.99 24.38
N ALA A 64 9.37 8.49 24.80
CA ALA A 64 10.67 9.01 24.38
C ALA A 64 10.95 8.68 22.90
N GLU A 65 10.57 7.51 22.43
CA GLU A 65 10.70 7.07 21.03
C GLU A 65 9.76 7.85 20.13
N VAL A 66 8.50 8.07 20.55
CA VAL A 66 7.52 8.89 19.81
C VAL A 66 8.11 10.28 19.49
N ARG A 67 8.77 10.93 20.45
CA ARG A 67 9.39 12.25 20.22
C ARG A 67 10.61 12.22 19.29
N ARG A 68 11.25 11.05 19.15
CA ARG A 68 12.47 10.86 18.33
C ARG A 68 12.20 10.32 16.94
N THR A 69 10.95 10.03 16.60
CA THR A 69 10.54 9.47 15.30
C THR A 69 9.61 10.43 14.57
N ASP A 70 9.63 10.37 13.24
CA ASP A 70 8.62 10.99 12.40
C ASP A 70 7.33 10.14 12.39
N ARG A 71 6.20 10.75 12.01
CA ARG A 71 4.89 10.08 12.05
C ARG A 71 4.85 8.83 11.15
N PHE A 72 5.50 8.83 9.98
CA PHE A 72 5.55 7.64 9.14
C PHE A 72 6.25 6.46 9.83
N VAL A 73 7.29 6.71 10.63
CA VAL A 73 7.95 5.67 11.43
C VAL A 73 7.05 5.16 12.54
N GLN A 74 6.24 6.03 13.15
CA GLN A 74 5.26 5.63 14.17
C GLN A 74 4.21 4.69 13.58
N PHE A 75 3.69 4.99 12.40
CA PHE A 75 2.78 4.11 11.67
C PHE A 75 3.46 2.78 11.29
N ALA A 76 4.70 2.83 10.78
CA ALA A 76 5.47 1.66 10.42
C ALA A 76 5.67 0.70 11.60
N ILE A 77 6.08 1.23 12.76
CA ILE A 77 6.26 0.45 13.98
C ILE A 77 4.93 -0.14 14.47
N ALA A 78 3.85 0.62 14.41
CA ALA A 78 2.54 0.15 14.84
C ALA A 78 2.04 -1.01 13.97
N ALA A 79 2.04 -0.86 12.65
CA ALA A 79 1.66 -1.91 11.72
C ALA A 79 2.57 -3.15 11.84
N ALA A 80 3.90 -2.96 11.93
CA ALA A 80 4.84 -4.06 12.13
C ALA A 80 4.60 -4.79 13.47
N THR A 81 4.28 -4.05 14.54
CA THR A 81 3.97 -4.66 15.85
C THR A 81 2.72 -5.51 15.78
N GLN A 82 1.66 -5.03 15.10
CA GLN A 82 0.46 -5.83 14.87
C GLN A 82 0.79 -7.12 14.09
N ALA A 83 1.54 -7.02 12.98
CA ALA A 83 1.89 -8.16 12.15
C ALA A 83 2.76 -9.19 12.91
N VAL A 84 3.74 -8.74 13.67
CA VAL A 84 4.60 -9.61 14.49
C VAL A 84 3.79 -10.31 15.58
N ASN A 85 2.91 -9.60 16.27
CA ASN A 85 2.06 -10.19 17.31
C ASN A 85 1.08 -11.20 16.72
N ASP A 86 0.45 -10.88 15.59
CA ASP A 86 -0.50 -11.77 14.90
C ASP A 86 0.19 -13.07 14.42
N SER A 87 1.42 -12.96 13.92
CA SER A 87 2.20 -14.12 13.47
C SER A 87 2.71 -15.02 14.59
N CYS A 88 2.84 -14.50 15.82
CA CYS A 88 3.50 -15.19 16.95
C CYS A 88 4.91 -15.71 16.58
N ILE A 89 5.69 -14.95 15.76
CA ILE A 89 6.99 -15.41 15.25
C ILE A 89 8.14 -15.20 16.23
N MET A 90 8.00 -14.27 17.19
CA MET A 90 9.06 -13.97 18.14
C MET A 90 9.44 -15.23 18.95
N ASP A 91 10.71 -15.38 19.27
CA ASP A 91 11.31 -16.55 19.92
C ASP A 91 11.23 -17.87 19.13
N LYS A 92 10.77 -17.80 17.86
CA LYS A 92 10.67 -18.95 16.95
C LYS A 92 11.47 -18.77 15.65
N ILE A 93 12.24 -17.72 15.57
CA ILE A 93 13.09 -17.40 14.42
C ILE A 93 14.47 -16.95 14.89
N GLU A 94 15.51 -17.39 14.21
CA GLU A 94 16.87 -16.88 14.45
C GLU A 94 16.96 -15.42 13.98
N PRO A 95 17.47 -14.50 14.80
CA PRO A 95 17.55 -13.07 14.45
C PRO A 95 18.24 -12.80 13.10
N GLU A 96 19.28 -13.56 12.77
CA GLU A 96 20.05 -13.44 11.54
C GLU A 96 19.29 -13.93 10.28
N ARG A 97 18.20 -14.68 10.50
CA ARG A 97 17.30 -15.16 9.46
C ARG A 97 16.00 -14.36 9.37
N PHE A 98 15.82 -13.34 10.25
CA PHE A 98 14.68 -12.44 10.27
C PHE A 98 15.06 -11.09 9.66
N GLY A 99 14.45 -10.74 8.52
CA GLY A 99 14.73 -9.51 7.78
C GLY A 99 13.63 -8.47 7.88
N VAL A 100 13.90 -7.28 7.31
CA VAL A 100 12.95 -6.17 7.19
C VAL A 100 13.06 -5.55 5.80
N TYR A 101 11.99 -5.62 4.99
CA TYR A 101 11.85 -4.93 3.71
C TYR A 101 10.69 -3.96 3.82
N PHE A 102 10.97 -2.72 4.23
CA PHE A 102 9.94 -1.77 4.58
C PHE A 102 10.27 -0.37 4.03
N GLY A 103 9.37 0.17 3.23
CA GLY A 103 9.62 1.41 2.50
C GLY A 103 8.71 2.57 2.86
N SER A 104 9.05 3.73 2.30
CA SER A 104 8.22 4.94 2.25
C SER A 104 8.47 5.59 0.90
N GLY A 105 7.45 6.21 0.33
CA GLY A 105 7.59 6.96 -0.92
C GLY A 105 8.36 8.26 -0.74
N ILE A 106 8.20 8.94 0.39
CA ILE A 106 8.78 10.27 0.64
C ILE A 106 9.65 10.31 1.90
N GLY A 107 9.34 9.50 2.92
CA GLY A 107 10.04 9.51 4.21
C GLY A 107 9.50 10.56 5.17
N GLY A 108 10.35 11.08 6.07
CA GLY A 108 9.99 12.00 7.14
C GLY A 108 9.73 13.43 6.67
N PHE A 109 8.72 13.62 5.85
CA PHE A 109 8.43 14.89 5.20
C PHE A 109 7.96 15.97 6.17
N GLU A 110 7.19 15.61 7.20
CA GLU A 110 6.78 16.53 8.26
C GLU A 110 8.00 17.05 9.04
N THR A 111 8.93 16.17 9.36
CA THR A 111 10.20 16.53 9.98
C THR A 111 11.00 17.49 9.08
N PHE A 112 11.07 17.22 7.77
CA PHE A 112 11.76 18.09 6.82
C PHE A 112 11.19 19.52 6.84
N VAL A 113 9.87 19.66 6.73
CA VAL A 113 9.19 20.96 6.73
C VAL A 113 9.42 21.70 8.06
N THR A 114 9.29 20.99 9.17
CA THR A 114 9.48 21.56 10.52
C THR A 114 10.90 22.08 10.73
N GLU A 115 11.91 21.29 10.36
CA GLU A 115 13.31 21.66 10.57
C GLU A 115 13.78 22.73 9.57
N HIS A 116 13.24 22.73 8.34
CA HIS A 116 13.46 23.82 7.40
C HIS A 116 12.93 25.16 7.97
N ASN A 117 11.72 25.18 8.50
CA ASN A 117 11.16 26.35 9.14
C ASN A 117 11.98 26.79 10.38
N SER A 118 12.50 25.85 11.15
CA SER A 118 13.40 26.13 12.27
C SER A 118 14.71 26.79 11.80
N LEU A 119 15.30 26.29 10.70
CA LEU A 119 16.49 26.89 10.09
C LEU A 119 16.24 28.34 9.66
N ILE A 120 15.18 28.60 8.91
CA ILE A 120 14.88 29.93 8.36
C ILE A 120 14.56 30.93 9.48
N ASN A 121 13.73 30.54 10.44
CA ASN A 121 13.23 31.48 11.46
C ASN A 121 14.15 31.61 12.70
N ARG A 122 15.02 30.63 12.96
CA ARG A 122 15.77 30.53 14.23
C ARG A 122 17.28 30.30 14.05
N GLY A 123 17.73 30.02 12.81
CA GLY A 123 19.12 29.79 12.46
C GLY A 123 19.61 28.35 12.64
N ALA A 124 20.79 28.05 12.08
CA ALA A 124 21.32 26.69 11.96
C ALA A 124 21.49 25.95 13.30
N SER A 125 21.83 26.66 14.39
CA SER A 125 22.01 26.08 15.72
C SER A 125 20.71 25.54 16.36
N ARG A 126 19.56 25.81 15.73
CA ARG A 126 18.24 25.39 16.20
C ARG A 126 17.66 24.21 15.41
N VAL A 127 18.34 23.77 14.36
CA VAL A 127 17.98 22.52 13.66
C VAL A 127 18.27 21.35 14.61
N SER A 128 17.32 20.43 14.69
CA SER A 128 17.42 19.26 15.56
C SER A 128 18.59 18.35 15.15
N PRO A 129 19.40 17.83 16.09
CA PRO A 129 20.40 16.80 15.80
C PRO A 129 19.77 15.49 15.30
N LEU A 130 18.44 15.31 15.51
CA LEU A 130 17.68 14.17 15.02
C LEU A 130 17.06 14.41 13.62
N PHE A 131 17.31 15.57 12.99
CA PHE A 131 16.72 15.89 11.69
C PHE A 131 16.96 14.77 10.67
N ILE A 132 18.22 14.46 10.39
CA ILE A 132 18.55 13.42 9.40
C ILE A 132 18.02 12.04 9.81
N PRO A 133 18.29 11.53 11.06
CA PRO A 133 17.75 10.25 11.49
C PRO A 133 16.22 10.12 11.47
N LYS A 134 15.48 11.21 11.53
CA LYS A 134 14.01 11.20 11.45
C LYS A 134 13.50 11.26 10.01
N MET A 135 14.24 11.93 9.12
CA MET A 135 13.79 12.28 7.78
C MET A 135 14.05 11.18 6.73
N ILE A 136 15.18 10.48 6.79
CA ILE A 136 15.58 9.54 5.73
C ILE A 136 14.62 8.35 5.61
N ALA A 137 14.28 7.99 4.38
CA ALA A 137 13.22 7.01 4.10
C ALA A 137 13.50 5.59 4.66
N ASN A 138 14.77 5.20 4.76
CA ASN A 138 15.18 3.89 5.28
C ASN A 138 15.04 3.73 6.80
N ILE A 139 14.77 4.81 7.53
CA ILE A 139 14.76 4.76 8.99
C ILE A 139 13.55 4.01 9.55
N GLY A 140 12.47 3.92 8.77
CA GLY A 140 11.33 3.07 9.10
C GLY A 140 11.75 1.60 9.24
N ALA A 141 12.41 1.06 8.22
CA ALA A 141 12.96 -0.31 8.25
C ALA A 141 13.96 -0.50 9.39
N GLY A 142 14.87 0.48 9.60
CA GLY A 142 15.86 0.43 10.68
C GLY A 142 15.24 0.37 12.08
N ASN A 143 14.22 1.20 12.35
CA ASN A 143 13.52 1.17 13.64
C ASN A 143 12.77 -0.15 13.87
N ILE A 144 12.12 -0.70 12.85
CA ILE A 144 11.48 -2.02 12.92
C ILE A 144 12.52 -3.10 13.25
N ALA A 145 13.67 -3.10 12.55
CA ALA A 145 14.75 -4.06 12.78
C ALA A 145 15.29 -3.99 14.21
N ILE A 146 15.51 -2.79 14.74
CA ILE A 146 15.95 -2.58 16.13
C ILE A 146 14.91 -3.11 17.11
N LYS A 147 13.63 -2.76 16.92
CA LYS A 147 12.55 -3.14 17.83
C LYS A 147 12.38 -4.67 17.95
N PHE A 148 12.51 -5.40 16.85
CA PHE A 148 12.29 -6.84 16.79
C PHE A 148 13.59 -7.67 16.75
N ASN A 149 14.75 -7.03 16.96
CA ASN A 149 16.06 -7.68 16.88
C ASN A 149 16.26 -8.48 15.57
N ALA A 150 15.70 -7.95 14.46
CA ALA A 150 15.80 -8.55 13.14
C ALA A 150 17.17 -8.20 12.53
N LYS A 151 18.08 -9.17 12.48
CA LYS A 151 19.49 -9.02 12.05
C LYS A 151 19.74 -9.59 10.64
N GLY A 152 18.70 -10.09 9.98
CA GLY A 152 18.74 -10.49 8.59
C GLY A 152 18.84 -9.28 7.66
N PRO A 153 18.59 -9.44 6.35
CA PRO A 153 18.66 -8.33 5.41
C PRO A 153 17.64 -7.25 5.77
N CYS A 154 18.11 -5.99 5.85
CA CYS A 154 17.28 -4.82 6.14
C CYS A 154 17.38 -3.84 4.97
N ILE A 155 16.31 -3.72 4.19
CA ILE A 155 16.26 -2.92 2.96
C ILE A 155 15.04 -2.00 2.98
N SER A 156 15.23 -0.73 2.66
CA SER A 156 14.14 0.19 2.38
C SER A 156 13.94 0.25 0.87
N VAL A 157 12.81 -0.27 0.42
CA VAL A 157 12.38 -0.14 -0.97
C VAL A 157 11.76 1.25 -1.16
N SER A 158 12.05 1.91 -2.28
CA SER A 158 11.43 3.19 -2.64
C SER A 158 11.09 3.18 -4.13
N THR A 159 9.84 2.91 -4.44
CA THR A 159 9.26 2.88 -5.80
C THR A 159 7.99 3.73 -5.86
N ALA A 160 8.04 4.91 -5.21
CA ALA A 160 6.90 5.82 -5.10
C ALA A 160 5.62 5.10 -4.61
N CYS A 161 4.51 5.20 -5.36
CA CYS A 161 3.25 4.57 -4.98
C CYS A 161 3.28 3.02 -5.02
N ALA A 162 4.26 2.41 -5.67
CA ALA A 162 4.43 0.96 -5.72
C ALA A 162 5.30 0.40 -4.57
N THR A 163 5.80 1.25 -3.67
CA THR A 163 6.74 0.88 -2.60
C THR A 163 6.27 -0.31 -1.75
N GLY A 164 5.02 -0.30 -1.28
CA GLY A 164 4.47 -1.37 -0.45
C GLY A 164 4.42 -2.71 -1.17
N THR A 165 3.90 -2.73 -2.40
CA THR A 165 3.85 -3.93 -3.25
C THR A 165 5.25 -4.44 -3.59
N SER A 166 6.16 -3.53 -3.95
CA SER A 166 7.57 -3.88 -4.24
C SER A 166 8.28 -4.45 -3.01
N SER A 167 8.04 -3.90 -1.82
CA SER A 167 8.61 -4.42 -0.56
C SER A 167 8.17 -5.87 -0.29
N ILE A 168 6.89 -6.18 -0.51
CA ILE A 168 6.35 -7.55 -0.36
C ILE A 168 6.94 -8.48 -1.42
N GLY A 169 6.97 -8.03 -2.69
CA GLY A 169 7.50 -8.83 -3.79
C GLY A 169 9.00 -9.13 -3.68
N GLU A 170 9.80 -8.15 -3.26
CA GLU A 170 11.24 -8.38 -3.03
C GLU A 170 11.49 -9.24 -1.78
N ALA A 171 10.67 -9.14 -0.73
CA ALA A 171 10.71 -10.04 0.41
C ALA A 171 10.37 -11.48 0.00
N TYR A 172 9.33 -11.66 -0.85
CA TYR A 172 9.00 -12.94 -1.45
C TYR A 172 10.20 -13.54 -2.20
N ARG A 173 10.84 -12.77 -3.09
CA ARG A 173 12.03 -13.21 -3.83
C ARG A 173 13.18 -13.59 -2.88
N ALA A 174 13.45 -12.76 -1.89
CA ALA A 174 14.52 -13.01 -0.93
C ALA A 174 14.33 -14.33 -0.17
N ILE A 175 13.12 -14.61 0.32
CA ILE A 175 12.79 -15.87 1.02
C ILE A 175 12.82 -17.06 0.06
N LYS A 176 12.21 -16.92 -1.13
CA LYS A 176 12.19 -17.95 -2.18
C LYS A 176 13.60 -18.43 -2.56
N HIS A 177 14.57 -17.51 -2.55
CA HIS A 177 15.98 -17.81 -2.82
C HIS A 177 16.82 -18.11 -1.57
N GLY A 178 16.24 -18.12 -0.38
CA GLY A 178 16.89 -18.57 0.86
C GLY A 178 17.74 -17.53 1.59
N TYR A 179 17.59 -16.23 1.27
CA TYR A 179 18.33 -15.16 1.97
C TYR A 179 17.82 -14.90 3.39
N ALA A 180 16.55 -15.21 3.65
CA ALA A 180 15.91 -15.12 4.96
C ALA A 180 14.91 -16.26 5.13
N ASP A 181 14.44 -16.50 6.36
CA ASP A 181 13.35 -17.43 6.65
C ASP A 181 12.04 -16.69 6.93
N ALA A 182 12.12 -15.45 7.42
CA ALA A 182 10.99 -14.54 7.44
C ALA A 182 11.45 -13.09 7.27
N ILE A 183 10.55 -12.26 6.74
CA ILE A 183 10.78 -10.82 6.53
C ILE A 183 9.52 -10.04 6.93
N ILE A 184 9.69 -8.99 7.72
CA ILE A 184 8.66 -7.97 7.94
C ILE A 184 8.66 -7.08 6.69
N ALA A 185 7.61 -7.19 5.86
CA ALA A 185 7.51 -6.46 4.60
C ALA A 185 6.33 -5.49 4.61
N GLY A 186 6.51 -4.33 3.96
CA GLY A 186 5.42 -3.37 3.88
C GLY A 186 5.85 -1.96 3.53
N GLY A 187 4.99 -1.00 3.89
CA GLY A 187 5.25 0.42 3.66
C GLY A 187 4.45 1.33 4.58
N ALA A 188 4.95 2.53 4.78
CA ALA A 188 4.31 3.58 5.56
C ALA A 188 4.46 4.94 4.90
N GLU A 189 3.46 5.79 5.07
CA GLU A 189 3.48 7.17 4.60
C GLU A 189 2.75 8.11 5.55
N ALA A 190 3.29 9.31 5.77
CA ALA A 190 2.66 10.36 6.57
C ALA A 190 2.96 11.74 5.96
N SER A 191 2.53 11.94 4.71
CA SER A 191 2.95 13.10 3.93
C SER A 191 1.86 14.19 3.81
N ILE A 192 0.74 14.10 4.54
CA ILE A 192 -0.31 15.12 4.54
C ILE A 192 0.20 16.36 5.29
N SER A 193 0.78 17.29 4.55
CA SER A 193 1.39 18.53 5.05
C SER A 193 1.19 19.68 4.06
N PRO A 194 1.33 20.94 4.50
CA PRO A 194 1.16 22.12 3.62
C PRO A 194 1.96 22.03 2.31
N LEU A 195 3.25 21.70 2.43
CA LEU A 195 4.16 21.66 1.28
C LEU A 195 3.84 20.50 0.33
N ALA A 196 3.49 19.31 0.84
CA ALA A 196 3.15 18.16 0.01
C ALA A 196 1.83 18.36 -0.73
N VAL A 197 0.79 18.86 -0.05
CA VAL A 197 -0.50 19.15 -0.67
C VAL A 197 -0.32 20.23 -1.77
N ALA A 198 0.42 21.32 -1.50
CA ALA A 198 0.72 22.32 -2.52
C ALA A 198 1.50 21.71 -3.71
N GLY A 199 2.52 20.89 -3.45
CA GLY A 199 3.33 20.24 -4.47
C GLY A 199 2.52 19.32 -5.38
N PHE A 200 1.72 18.42 -4.82
CA PHE A 200 0.86 17.53 -5.60
C PHE A 200 -0.28 18.25 -6.30
N THR A 201 -0.84 19.33 -5.72
CA THR A 201 -1.82 20.18 -6.40
C THR A 201 -1.20 20.86 -7.62
N ASN A 202 0.00 21.42 -7.48
CA ASN A 202 0.68 22.14 -8.57
C ASN A 202 1.14 21.21 -9.71
N CYS A 203 1.36 19.92 -9.43
CA CYS A 203 1.57 18.94 -10.51
C CYS A 203 0.25 18.34 -11.04
N MET A 204 -0.89 18.94 -10.70
CA MET A 204 -2.24 18.56 -11.18
C MET A 204 -2.59 17.09 -10.89
N ALA A 205 -2.11 16.57 -9.77
CA ALA A 205 -2.32 15.18 -9.38
C ALA A 205 -3.50 14.99 -8.41
N LEU A 206 -3.84 16.04 -7.62
CA LEU A 206 -4.89 15.97 -6.62
C LEU A 206 -6.27 16.37 -7.16
N CYS A 207 -7.29 15.73 -6.61
CA CYS A 207 -8.67 16.17 -6.78
C CYS A 207 -8.91 17.48 -6.00
N GLU A 208 -9.52 18.49 -6.66
CA GLU A 208 -9.85 19.78 -6.09
C GLU A 208 -11.33 19.86 -5.64
N SER A 209 -12.10 18.77 -5.72
CA SER A 209 -13.48 18.71 -5.25
C SER A 209 -13.55 18.84 -3.72
N GLU A 210 -14.58 19.52 -3.23
CA GLU A 210 -14.93 19.58 -1.80
C GLU A 210 -16.05 18.59 -1.44
N ASP A 211 -16.58 17.84 -2.41
CA ASP A 211 -17.54 16.77 -2.18
C ASP A 211 -16.79 15.48 -1.81
N LYS A 212 -16.86 15.10 -0.55
CA LYS A 212 -16.18 13.92 0.01
C LYS A 212 -16.58 12.61 -0.69
N ASP A 213 -17.82 12.52 -1.16
CA ASP A 213 -18.38 11.32 -1.81
C ASP A 213 -18.12 11.26 -3.31
N ALA A 214 -17.51 12.31 -3.88
CA ALA A 214 -17.12 12.42 -5.28
C ALA A 214 -15.64 12.75 -5.47
N ALA A 215 -14.85 12.79 -4.41
CA ALA A 215 -13.45 13.22 -4.46
C ALA A 215 -12.49 12.09 -4.88
N SER A 216 -12.73 10.84 -4.45
CA SER A 216 -11.99 9.68 -4.92
C SER A 216 -12.98 8.67 -5.52
N VAL A 217 -13.13 8.72 -6.82
CA VAL A 217 -14.08 7.92 -7.61
C VAL A 217 -13.38 7.17 -8.73
N PRO A 218 -12.55 6.15 -8.39
CA PRO A 218 -11.79 5.40 -9.37
C PRO A 218 -12.68 4.84 -10.50
N PHE A 219 -12.20 4.99 -11.73
CA PHE A 219 -12.84 4.53 -12.97
C PHE A 219 -14.16 5.22 -13.35
N ASP A 220 -14.69 6.12 -12.50
CA ASP A 220 -15.85 6.95 -12.81
C ASP A 220 -15.48 8.08 -13.76
N LYS A 221 -16.40 8.48 -14.63
CA LYS A 221 -16.18 9.57 -15.61
C LYS A 221 -15.85 10.91 -14.95
N ARG A 222 -16.31 11.14 -13.72
CA ARG A 222 -16.06 12.38 -12.93
C ARG A 222 -14.70 12.44 -12.26
N ARG A 223 -13.89 11.36 -12.32
CA ARG A 223 -12.56 11.34 -11.69
C ARG A 223 -11.69 12.50 -12.17
N SER A 224 -10.99 13.14 -11.28
CA SER A 224 -10.22 14.37 -11.61
C SER A 224 -8.84 14.44 -10.96
N GLY A 225 -8.50 13.50 -10.08
CA GLY A 225 -7.25 13.48 -9.32
C GLY A 225 -7.37 12.54 -8.12
N PHE A 226 -6.25 12.21 -7.48
CA PHE A 226 -6.29 11.37 -6.28
C PHE A 226 -6.49 12.20 -5.01
N ILE A 227 -6.93 11.58 -3.94
CA ILE A 227 -6.95 12.13 -2.59
C ILE A 227 -5.78 11.55 -1.81
N MET A 228 -4.95 12.39 -1.19
CA MET A 228 -3.85 11.92 -0.34
C MET A 228 -4.39 11.19 0.88
N GLY A 229 -3.79 10.03 1.19
CA GLY A 229 -4.01 9.30 2.43
C GLY A 229 -2.69 9.11 3.19
N GLU A 230 -2.78 8.67 4.43
CA GLU A 230 -1.64 8.30 5.26
C GLU A 230 -1.89 6.98 5.99
N GLY A 231 -0.83 6.31 6.44
CA GLY A 231 -0.94 5.07 7.19
C GLY A 231 0.23 4.13 6.96
N ALA A 232 0.03 2.85 7.28
CA ALA A 232 0.99 1.77 7.06
C ALA A 232 0.29 0.43 6.91
N GLY A 233 0.93 -0.46 6.12
CA GLY A 233 0.63 -1.89 6.11
C GLY A 233 1.89 -2.69 6.34
N ALA A 234 1.80 -3.77 7.10
CA ALA A 234 2.88 -4.69 7.37
C ALA A 234 2.42 -6.15 7.26
N LEU A 235 3.24 -6.98 6.65
CA LEU A 235 3.02 -8.41 6.52
C LEU A 235 4.25 -9.18 7.00
N ILE A 236 4.04 -10.31 7.66
CA ILE A 236 5.11 -11.29 7.89
C ILE A 236 5.09 -12.24 6.71
N VAL A 237 6.10 -12.09 5.87
CA VAL A 237 6.38 -12.98 4.73
C VAL A 237 7.34 -14.04 5.23
N GLU A 238 6.97 -15.32 5.12
CA GLU A 238 7.68 -16.42 5.79
C GLU A 238 7.84 -17.63 4.88
N GLU A 239 8.91 -18.36 5.05
CA GLU A 239 9.15 -19.64 4.39
C GLU A 239 8.15 -20.67 4.88
N TYR A 240 7.55 -21.42 3.96
CA TYR A 240 6.44 -22.34 4.25
C TYR A 240 6.77 -23.43 5.26
N GLU A 241 7.89 -24.14 5.09
CA GLU A 241 8.29 -25.22 6.00
C GLU A 241 8.63 -24.69 7.40
N HIS A 242 9.20 -23.47 7.48
CA HIS A 242 9.41 -22.79 8.74
C HIS A 242 8.07 -22.48 9.43
N ALA A 243 7.11 -21.94 8.69
CA ALA A 243 5.77 -21.64 9.19
C ALA A 243 5.04 -22.89 9.70
N ILE A 244 5.06 -23.98 8.92
CA ILE A 244 4.45 -25.27 9.32
C ILE A 244 5.12 -25.83 10.56
N LYS A 245 6.46 -25.87 10.60
CA LYS A 245 7.21 -26.43 11.75
C LYS A 245 6.90 -25.73 13.06
N ARG A 246 6.64 -24.41 13.03
CA ARG A 246 6.29 -23.66 14.24
C ARG A 246 4.79 -23.58 14.53
N GLY A 247 3.94 -24.20 13.69
CA GLY A 247 2.48 -24.20 13.82
C GLY A 247 1.86 -22.83 13.58
N ALA A 248 2.37 -22.06 12.62
CA ALA A 248 1.87 -20.74 12.28
C ALA A 248 0.46 -20.78 11.69
N LYS A 249 -0.35 -19.77 11.99
CA LYS A 249 -1.50 -19.43 11.15
C LYS A 249 -0.98 -18.93 9.81
N ILE A 250 -1.56 -19.42 8.72
CA ILE A 250 -1.20 -18.98 7.38
C ILE A 250 -2.42 -18.34 6.73
N TYR A 251 -2.27 -17.13 6.24
CA TYR A 251 -3.33 -16.38 5.58
C TYR A 251 -3.42 -16.69 4.08
N ALA A 252 -2.28 -16.79 3.42
CA ALA A 252 -2.19 -17.06 1.99
C ALA A 252 -0.77 -17.48 1.61
N GLU A 253 -0.61 -18.12 0.46
CA GLU A 253 0.67 -18.28 -0.21
C GLU A 253 0.91 -17.12 -1.18
N VAL A 254 2.11 -16.55 -1.18
CA VAL A 254 2.55 -15.61 -2.21
C VAL A 254 2.96 -16.43 -3.43
N LYS A 255 2.19 -16.36 -4.49
CA LYS A 255 2.34 -17.22 -5.69
C LYS A 255 3.10 -16.55 -6.81
N GLY A 256 3.08 -15.22 -6.90
CA GLY A 256 3.74 -14.52 -7.99
C GLY A 256 4.03 -13.06 -7.66
N TYR A 257 5.03 -12.52 -8.35
CA TYR A 257 5.41 -11.11 -8.29
C TYR A 257 5.93 -10.63 -9.64
N GLY A 258 5.30 -9.60 -10.19
CA GLY A 258 5.75 -8.90 -11.38
C GLY A 258 6.25 -7.49 -11.04
N SER A 259 7.36 -7.08 -11.63
CA SER A 259 7.95 -5.74 -11.46
C SER A 259 8.53 -5.27 -12.77
N THR A 260 8.05 -4.14 -13.27
CA THR A 260 8.47 -3.55 -14.55
C THR A 260 8.62 -2.03 -14.43
N CYS A 261 9.15 -1.41 -15.47
CA CYS A 261 9.24 0.04 -15.57
C CYS A 261 8.73 0.52 -16.93
N ASP A 262 7.95 1.61 -16.94
CA ASP A 262 7.47 2.24 -18.18
C ASP A 262 8.61 2.85 -19.00
N ALA A 263 9.63 3.40 -18.31
CA ALA A 263 10.75 4.13 -18.92
C ALA A 263 10.26 5.21 -19.91
N TYR A 264 9.17 5.90 -19.56
CA TYR A 264 8.44 6.82 -20.42
C TYR A 264 8.46 8.26 -19.92
N HIS A 265 7.94 8.53 -18.72
CA HIS A 265 7.83 9.87 -18.13
C HIS A 265 7.89 9.80 -16.61
N VAL A 266 8.31 10.90 -15.94
CA VAL A 266 8.48 10.92 -14.47
C VAL A 266 7.16 10.87 -13.70
N THR A 267 6.05 11.34 -14.26
CA THR A 267 4.74 11.35 -13.55
C THR A 267 3.59 10.74 -14.35
N ALA A 268 3.64 10.77 -15.68
CA ALA A 268 2.58 10.23 -16.53
C ALA A 268 2.84 8.73 -16.83
N PRO A 269 1.81 7.87 -16.78
CA PRO A 269 1.92 6.48 -17.21
C PRO A 269 2.13 6.38 -18.72
N ASP A 270 2.77 5.32 -19.18
CA ASP A 270 2.81 4.98 -20.60
C ASP A 270 1.41 4.54 -21.09
N THR A 271 0.82 5.35 -21.95
CA THR A 271 -0.54 5.12 -22.49
C THR A 271 -0.66 3.87 -23.33
N SER A 272 0.45 3.24 -23.75
CA SER A 272 0.43 1.92 -24.39
C SER A 272 0.01 0.81 -23.43
N ALA A 273 0.11 1.05 -22.12
CA ALA A 273 -0.16 0.11 -21.03
C ALA A 273 0.65 -1.20 -21.08
N GLN A 274 1.69 -1.28 -21.91
CA GLN A 274 2.44 -2.53 -22.12
C GLN A 274 3.24 -2.95 -20.89
N SER A 275 3.90 -2.00 -20.21
CA SER A 275 4.73 -2.31 -19.05
C SER A 275 3.88 -2.68 -17.83
N SER A 276 2.79 -1.98 -17.59
CA SER A 276 1.83 -2.32 -16.53
C SER A 276 1.14 -3.66 -16.79
N ALA A 277 0.75 -3.94 -18.04
CA ALA A 277 0.23 -5.26 -18.45
C ALA A 277 1.28 -6.37 -18.22
N ARG A 278 2.54 -6.11 -18.56
CA ARG A 278 3.62 -7.08 -18.32
C ARG A 278 3.83 -7.37 -16.83
N ALA A 279 3.75 -6.36 -15.95
CA ALA A 279 3.84 -6.60 -14.50
C ALA A 279 2.73 -7.53 -14.00
N ILE A 280 1.50 -7.36 -14.50
CA ILE A 280 0.37 -8.24 -14.18
C ILE A 280 0.59 -9.64 -14.77
N SER A 281 1.01 -9.73 -16.04
CA SER A 281 1.28 -11.00 -16.72
C SER A 281 2.42 -11.78 -16.06
N ASP A 282 3.52 -11.12 -15.70
CA ASP A 282 4.67 -11.75 -15.04
C ASP A 282 4.26 -12.33 -13.69
N CYS A 283 3.46 -11.58 -12.90
CA CYS A 283 2.89 -12.07 -11.65
C CYS A 283 1.99 -13.29 -11.89
N LEU A 284 1.06 -13.22 -12.83
CA LEU A 284 0.12 -14.30 -13.17
C LEU A 284 0.87 -15.57 -13.65
N ASN A 285 1.84 -15.40 -14.54
CA ASN A 285 2.65 -16.52 -15.07
C ASN A 285 3.47 -17.19 -13.97
N GLU A 286 4.05 -16.40 -13.04
CA GLU A 286 4.84 -16.95 -11.93
C GLU A 286 3.98 -17.80 -10.98
N THR A 287 2.67 -17.56 -10.88
CA THR A 287 1.79 -18.39 -10.04
C THR A 287 1.76 -19.83 -10.50
N GLY A 288 1.95 -20.08 -11.79
CA GLY A 288 1.78 -21.41 -12.41
C GLY A 288 0.35 -21.97 -12.34
N MET A 289 -0.61 -21.13 -11.94
CA MET A 289 -2.02 -21.51 -11.76
C MET A 289 -2.80 -21.31 -13.08
N ASN A 290 -3.71 -22.22 -13.34
CA ASN A 290 -4.72 -22.04 -14.40
C ASN A 290 -6.05 -21.67 -13.73
N VAL A 291 -6.29 -20.36 -13.57
CA VAL A 291 -7.46 -19.82 -12.87
C VAL A 291 -8.41 -19.17 -13.85
N ASN A 292 -9.70 -19.48 -13.76
CA ASN A 292 -10.72 -18.80 -14.54
C ASN A 292 -10.80 -17.31 -14.14
N ALA A 293 -11.01 -16.42 -15.08
CA ALA A 293 -11.02 -14.97 -14.86
C ALA A 293 -12.08 -14.54 -13.80
N ASP A 294 -13.22 -15.18 -13.75
CA ASP A 294 -14.30 -14.93 -12.78
C ASP A 294 -13.93 -15.28 -11.33
N LYS A 295 -12.83 -16.02 -11.14
CA LYS A 295 -12.24 -16.36 -9.82
C LYS A 295 -10.97 -15.58 -9.50
N ILE A 296 -10.61 -14.62 -10.32
CA ILE A 296 -9.51 -13.70 -10.07
C ILE A 296 -10.09 -12.41 -9.48
N TYR A 297 -9.47 -11.92 -8.42
CA TYR A 297 -9.69 -10.58 -7.88
C TYR A 297 -8.45 -9.72 -8.09
N ILE A 298 -8.63 -8.51 -8.60
CA ILE A 298 -7.60 -7.48 -8.70
C ILE A 298 -7.99 -6.31 -7.81
N ASN A 299 -7.20 -6.07 -6.75
CA ASN A 299 -7.17 -4.79 -6.08
C ASN A 299 -6.34 -3.86 -6.95
N ALA A 300 -7.02 -3.00 -7.68
CA ALA A 300 -6.43 -2.15 -8.69
C ALA A 300 -5.70 -0.95 -8.06
N HIS A 301 -4.74 -0.41 -8.80
CA HIS A 301 -4.13 0.87 -8.42
C HIS A 301 -5.18 1.97 -8.35
N GLY A 302 -6.02 2.12 -9.36
CA GLY A 302 -7.27 2.89 -9.35
C GLY A 302 -7.23 4.16 -8.52
N THR A 303 -6.45 5.15 -8.95
CA THR A 303 -6.18 6.38 -8.17
C THR A 303 -7.24 7.46 -8.33
N SER A 304 -8.26 7.27 -9.15
CA SER A 304 -9.21 8.33 -9.51
C SER A 304 -8.59 9.46 -10.34
N THR A 305 -7.49 9.17 -11.03
CA THR A 305 -6.89 10.11 -12.00
C THR A 305 -7.28 9.72 -13.42
N PRO A 306 -7.56 10.70 -14.32
CA PRO A 306 -8.00 10.40 -15.68
C PRO A 306 -7.05 9.46 -16.44
N MET A 307 -5.74 9.72 -16.34
CA MET A 307 -4.73 8.96 -17.10
C MET A 307 -4.50 7.56 -16.53
N ASN A 308 -4.34 7.43 -15.21
CA ASN A 308 -4.04 6.14 -14.58
C ASN A 308 -5.16 5.13 -14.82
N ASP A 309 -6.40 5.50 -14.51
CA ASP A 309 -7.52 4.54 -14.50
C ASP A 309 -7.81 4.01 -15.91
N LYS A 310 -7.70 4.88 -16.93
CA LYS A 310 -7.75 4.49 -18.33
C LYS A 310 -6.62 3.54 -18.72
N THR A 311 -5.37 3.88 -18.34
CA THR A 311 -4.20 3.06 -18.67
C THR A 311 -4.25 1.70 -17.98
N GLU A 312 -4.68 1.66 -16.72
CA GLU A 312 -4.84 0.41 -15.98
C GLU A 312 -5.94 -0.47 -16.54
N THR A 313 -7.07 0.11 -16.96
CA THR A 313 -8.13 -0.60 -17.70
C THR A 313 -7.57 -1.25 -18.96
N ALA A 314 -6.79 -0.52 -19.76
CA ALA A 314 -6.13 -1.04 -20.94
C ALA A 314 -5.12 -2.15 -20.60
N ALA A 315 -4.35 -2.01 -19.50
CA ALA A 315 -3.42 -3.03 -19.05
C ALA A 315 -4.13 -4.34 -18.70
N ILE A 316 -5.23 -4.28 -17.97
CA ILE A 316 -6.03 -5.47 -17.62
C ILE A 316 -6.60 -6.14 -18.89
N LYS A 317 -7.12 -5.34 -19.84
CA LYS A 317 -7.59 -5.87 -21.12
C LYS A 317 -6.46 -6.50 -21.94
N ASN A 318 -5.27 -5.92 -21.95
CA ASN A 318 -4.10 -6.49 -22.65
C ASN A 318 -3.68 -7.85 -22.07
N VAL A 319 -3.92 -8.09 -20.76
CA VAL A 319 -3.58 -9.37 -20.10
C VAL A 319 -4.64 -10.43 -20.34
N PHE A 320 -5.91 -10.08 -20.17
CA PHE A 320 -7.01 -11.06 -20.13
C PHE A 320 -7.84 -11.12 -21.42
N GLY A 321 -7.63 -10.21 -22.38
CA GLY A 321 -8.44 -10.15 -23.61
C GLY A 321 -9.92 -9.98 -23.29
N ASP A 322 -10.76 -10.79 -23.93
CA ASP A 322 -12.22 -10.77 -23.72
C ASP A 322 -12.61 -11.23 -22.31
N ASP A 323 -11.77 -12.02 -21.64
CA ASP A 323 -12.00 -12.47 -20.25
C ASP A 323 -11.83 -11.34 -19.22
N ALA A 324 -11.27 -10.19 -19.59
CA ALA A 324 -11.13 -9.03 -18.70
C ALA A 324 -12.47 -8.57 -18.09
N TYR A 325 -13.56 -8.74 -18.82
CA TYR A 325 -14.91 -8.40 -18.34
C TYR A 325 -15.44 -9.34 -17.25
N ASN A 326 -14.82 -10.49 -17.06
CA ASN A 326 -15.17 -11.48 -16.04
C ASN A 326 -14.32 -11.31 -14.76
N VAL A 327 -13.18 -10.62 -14.82
CA VAL A 327 -12.31 -10.38 -13.67
C VAL A 327 -13.02 -9.52 -12.62
N ASN A 328 -12.91 -9.89 -11.36
CA ASN A 328 -13.41 -9.06 -10.27
C ASN A 328 -12.39 -7.97 -9.95
N ILE A 329 -12.77 -6.72 -10.06
CA ILE A 329 -11.88 -5.58 -9.86
C ILE A 329 -12.49 -4.63 -8.83
N SER A 330 -11.69 -4.05 -7.95
CA SER A 330 -12.08 -2.87 -7.19
C SER A 330 -10.87 -2.01 -6.82
N SER A 331 -11.10 -0.73 -6.50
CA SER A 331 -10.08 0.14 -5.90
C SER A 331 -10.52 0.58 -4.51
N THR A 332 -9.80 0.10 -3.51
CA THR A 332 -9.99 0.50 -2.11
C THR A 332 -9.59 1.94 -1.82
N LYS A 333 -8.89 2.60 -2.75
CA LYS A 333 -8.56 4.04 -2.67
C LYS A 333 -9.79 4.94 -2.71
N SER A 334 -10.92 4.45 -3.17
CA SER A 334 -12.20 5.15 -3.03
C SER A 334 -12.58 5.39 -1.56
N MET A 335 -12.10 4.54 -0.65
CA MET A 335 -12.37 4.59 0.80
C MET A 335 -11.19 5.13 1.61
N THR A 336 -9.98 4.70 1.29
CA THR A 336 -8.77 5.01 2.05
C THR A 336 -8.06 6.27 1.57
N GLY A 337 -8.41 6.81 0.40
CA GLY A 337 -7.50 7.69 -0.33
C GLY A 337 -6.26 6.94 -0.80
N HIS A 338 -5.31 7.66 -1.36
CA HIS A 338 -4.05 7.10 -1.83
C HIS A 338 -2.96 7.25 -0.77
N LEU A 339 -2.58 6.15 -0.12
CA LEU A 339 -1.57 6.12 0.94
C LEU A 339 -0.12 6.14 0.41
N LEU A 340 0.09 6.51 -0.85
CA LEU A 340 1.42 6.60 -1.49
C LEU A 340 2.25 5.32 -1.25
N GLY A 341 3.41 5.44 -0.57
CA GLY A 341 4.28 4.31 -0.30
C GLY A 341 3.68 3.20 0.58
N ALA A 342 2.64 3.51 1.35
CA ALA A 342 1.92 2.52 2.16
C ALA A 342 0.82 1.79 1.38
N ALA A 343 0.33 2.36 0.26
CA ALA A 343 -0.86 1.90 -0.45
C ALA A 343 -0.82 0.40 -0.77
N GLY A 344 0.22 -0.05 -1.46
CA GLY A 344 0.32 -1.45 -1.88
C GLY A 344 0.37 -2.46 -0.75
N ALA A 345 0.84 -2.07 0.45
CA ALA A 345 0.87 -2.96 1.61
C ALA A 345 -0.53 -3.14 2.23
N VAL A 346 -1.31 -2.06 2.37
CA VAL A 346 -2.68 -2.17 2.87
C VAL A 346 -3.60 -2.84 1.85
N GLU A 347 -3.36 -2.63 0.56
CA GLU A 347 -4.08 -3.26 -0.55
C GLU A 347 -3.78 -4.76 -0.66
N ALA A 348 -2.55 -5.18 -0.40
CA ALA A 348 -2.19 -6.59 -0.28
C ALA A 348 -2.96 -7.27 0.86
N ILE A 349 -3.08 -6.61 2.03
CA ILE A 349 -3.89 -7.11 3.14
C ILE A 349 -5.37 -7.24 2.72
N ALA A 350 -5.93 -6.22 2.05
CA ALA A 350 -7.30 -6.27 1.54
C ALA A 350 -7.50 -7.43 0.54
N ALA A 351 -6.54 -7.66 -0.37
CA ALA A 351 -6.57 -8.77 -1.33
C ALA A 351 -6.54 -10.13 -0.65
N ILE A 352 -5.71 -10.31 0.39
CA ILE A 352 -5.64 -11.54 1.17
C ILE A 352 -6.95 -11.82 1.91
N PHE A 353 -7.58 -10.80 2.51
CA PHE A 353 -8.86 -10.98 3.19
C PHE A 353 -10.01 -11.23 2.21
N ALA A 354 -10.00 -10.58 1.04
CA ALA A 354 -10.95 -10.87 -0.03
C ALA A 354 -10.85 -12.34 -0.50
N LEU A 355 -9.62 -12.84 -0.67
CA LEU A 355 -9.34 -14.24 -1.02
C LEU A 355 -9.93 -15.21 0.02
N ASN A 356 -9.74 -14.91 1.32
CA ASN A 356 -10.12 -15.81 2.41
C ASN A 356 -11.63 -15.83 2.66
N GLU A 357 -12.28 -14.65 2.62
CA GLU A 357 -13.72 -14.53 2.90
C GLU A 357 -14.59 -14.67 1.65
N GLY A 358 -14.03 -14.59 0.43
CA GLY A 358 -14.79 -14.60 -0.81
C GLY A 358 -15.63 -13.32 -0.97
N ILE A 359 -15.09 -12.18 -0.52
CA ILE A 359 -15.76 -10.87 -0.58
C ILE A 359 -14.87 -9.87 -1.29
N VAL A 360 -15.31 -9.35 -2.42
CA VAL A 360 -14.64 -8.24 -3.12
C VAL A 360 -15.15 -6.93 -2.54
N PRO A 361 -14.29 -6.10 -1.92
CA PRO A 361 -14.71 -4.80 -1.39
C PRO A 361 -15.12 -3.86 -2.52
N PRO A 362 -16.03 -2.89 -2.27
CA PRO A 362 -16.54 -2.03 -3.34
C PRO A 362 -15.53 -0.94 -3.73
N THR A 363 -15.70 -0.43 -4.95
CA THR A 363 -15.27 0.91 -5.36
C THR A 363 -16.44 1.85 -5.10
N ILE A 364 -16.38 2.64 -4.02
CA ILE A 364 -17.46 3.54 -3.64
C ILE A 364 -17.47 4.84 -4.48
N GLY A 365 -18.61 5.54 -4.49
CA GLY A 365 -18.78 6.81 -5.19
C GLY A 365 -18.98 6.68 -6.70
N TYR A 366 -18.97 5.48 -7.25
CA TYR A 366 -19.17 5.22 -8.69
C TYR A 366 -20.61 5.52 -9.11
N LYS A 367 -20.79 6.47 -10.05
CA LYS A 367 -22.12 6.91 -10.53
C LYS A 367 -22.19 7.04 -12.06
N GLU A 368 -21.12 7.51 -12.71
CA GLU A 368 -21.10 7.81 -14.13
C GLU A 368 -20.11 6.89 -14.86
N PRO A 369 -20.61 5.91 -15.64
CA PRO A 369 -19.77 5.05 -16.46
C PRO A 369 -18.91 5.85 -17.45
N ASP A 370 -17.68 5.39 -17.67
CA ASP A 370 -16.76 5.92 -18.66
C ASP A 370 -16.45 4.86 -19.72
N GLU A 371 -16.59 5.19 -21.00
CA GLU A 371 -16.33 4.28 -22.12
C GLU A 371 -14.86 3.81 -22.18
N GLU A 372 -13.94 4.59 -21.62
CA GLU A 372 -12.52 4.23 -21.52
C GLU A 372 -12.20 3.36 -20.29
N CYS A 373 -13.18 3.23 -19.36
CA CYS A 373 -13.10 2.41 -18.14
C CYS A 373 -14.36 1.54 -18.03
N ASP A 374 -14.50 0.57 -18.92
CA ASP A 374 -15.73 -0.20 -19.15
C ASP A 374 -15.73 -1.61 -18.53
N LEU A 375 -14.78 -1.91 -17.63
CA LEU A 375 -14.73 -3.18 -16.89
C LEU A 375 -15.66 -3.16 -15.66
N SER A 376 -15.77 -4.28 -14.96
CA SER A 376 -16.58 -4.39 -13.74
C SER A 376 -15.75 -4.05 -12.49
N TYR A 377 -15.88 -2.84 -11.96
CA TYR A 377 -15.10 -2.32 -10.84
C TYR A 377 -15.77 -2.49 -9.46
N THR A 378 -16.72 -3.40 -9.33
CA THR A 378 -17.49 -3.68 -8.10
C THR A 378 -18.08 -2.38 -7.50
N PRO A 379 -19.01 -1.71 -8.21
CA PRO A 379 -19.47 -0.38 -7.82
C PRO A 379 -20.31 -0.39 -6.54
N ASN A 380 -19.94 0.46 -5.59
CA ASN A 380 -20.66 0.88 -4.38
C ASN A 380 -21.04 -0.21 -3.36
N VAL A 381 -21.14 -1.47 -3.73
CA VAL A 381 -21.55 -2.56 -2.84
C VAL A 381 -20.57 -3.74 -2.97
N ALA A 382 -20.14 -4.29 -1.84
CA ALA A 382 -19.28 -5.46 -1.82
C ALA A 382 -19.95 -6.65 -2.53
N LYS A 383 -19.14 -7.46 -3.24
CA LYS A 383 -19.61 -8.62 -4.02
C LYS A 383 -19.11 -9.91 -3.38
N ASN A 384 -20.04 -10.83 -3.07
CA ASN A 384 -19.67 -12.19 -2.67
C ASN A 384 -19.34 -13.01 -3.93
N THR A 385 -18.18 -13.64 -3.97
CA THR A 385 -17.74 -14.50 -5.06
C THR A 385 -16.62 -15.44 -4.60
N GLN A 386 -16.47 -16.58 -5.27
CA GLN A 386 -15.30 -17.43 -5.04
C GLN A 386 -14.06 -16.77 -5.65
N ILE A 387 -12.99 -16.67 -4.88
CA ILE A 387 -11.69 -16.14 -5.33
C ILE A 387 -10.65 -17.24 -5.12
N ASP A 388 -9.95 -17.60 -6.19
CA ASP A 388 -8.86 -18.58 -6.17
C ASP A 388 -7.49 -17.88 -6.25
N LEU A 389 -7.44 -16.70 -6.88
CA LEU A 389 -6.26 -15.84 -6.96
C LEU A 389 -6.64 -14.38 -6.69
N ALA A 390 -6.00 -13.75 -5.71
CA ALA A 390 -6.13 -12.32 -5.45
C ALA A 390 -4.81 -11.60 -5.80
N MET A 391 -4.89 -10.51 -6.54
CA MET A 391 -3.73 -9.73 -6.99
C MET A 391 -3.85 -8.29 -6.49
N SER A 392 -2.74 -7.70 -6.08
CA SER A 392 -2.64 -6.26 -5.77
C SER A 392 -1.70 -5.59 -6.77
N VAL A 393 -2.20 -4.58 -7.47
CA VAL A 393 -1.50 -3.85 -8.53
C VAL A 393 -1.15 -2.44 -8.04
N SER A 394 0.06 -2.01 -8.27
CA SER A 394 0.52 -0.65 -7.94
C SER A 394 1.31 -0.05 -9.09
N LEU A 395 0.96 1.17 -9.45
CA LEU A 395 1.61 1.97 -10.50
C LEU A 395 2.14 3.25 -9.85
N GLY A 396 3.43 3.55 -10.00
CA GLY A 396 4.08 4.65 -9.29
C GLY A 396 4.74 5.66 -10.21
N PHE A 397 4.83 6.90 -9.75
CA PHE A 397 5.67 7.92 -10.40
C PHE A 397 7.08 7.37 -10.63
N GLY A 398 7.70 7.76 -11.76
CA GLY A 398 8.94 7.14 -12.27
C GLY A 398 8.67 5.93 -13.16
N GLY A 399 7.40 5.57 -13.40
CA GLY A 399 7.00 4.43 -14.22
C GLY A 399 7.16 3.08 -13.52
N HIS A 400 7.17 3.05 -12.19
CA HIS A 400 7.26 1.83 -11.40
C HIS A 400 5.94 1.06 -11.42
N ASN A 401 5.94 -0.16 -11.95
CA ASN A 401 4.80 -1.06 -11.94
C ASN A 401 5.12 -2.30 -11.11
N ALA A 402 4.24 -2.65 -10.19
CA ALA A 402 4.37 -3.83 -9.35
C ALA A 402 3.03 -4.55 -9.20
N CYS A 403 3.07 -5.88 -9.22
CA CYS A 403 1.92 -6.74 -9.00
C CYS A 403 2.33 -7.92 -8.12
N VAL A 404 1.59 -8.19 -7.05
CA VAL A 404 1.78 -9.37 -6.19
C VAL A 404 0.51 -10.20 -6.16
N GLY A 405 0.66 -11.53 -6.23
CA GLY A 405 -0.44 -12.48 -6.29
C GLY A 405 -0.46 -13.44 -5.09
N PHE A 406 -1.65 -13.68 -4.56
CA PHE A 406 -1.92 -14.51 -3.40
C PHE A 406 -2.94 -15.59 -3.73
N ALA A 407 -2.69 -16.82 -3.27
CA ALA A 407 -3.64 -17.93 -3.36
C ALA A 407 -3.83 -18.60 -2.00
N LYS A 408 -4.91 -19.37 -1.86
CA LYS A 408 -5.10 -20.23 -0.69
C LYS A 408 -4.04 -21.33 -0.69
N ILE A 409 -3.73 -21.85 0.48
CA ILE A 409 -2.85 -23.01 0.61
C ILE A 409 -3.65 -24.25 0.30
N ASP A 410 -3.06 -25.10 -0.54
CA ASP A 410 -3.54 -26.44 -0.82
C ASP A 410 -3.24 -27.40 0.34
#